data_f891bc102589552cc88631a18ce65c02
#
_entry.id   f891bc102589552cc88631a18ce65c02
#
_cell.length_a   1.000
_cell.length_b   1.000
_cell.length_c   1.000
_cell.angle_alpha   90.00
_cell.angle_beta   90.00
_cell.angle_gamma   90.00
#
_symmetry.space_group_name_H-M   'P 1'
#
loop_
_entity.id
_entity.type
_entity.pdbx_description
1 polymer ?
#
loop_
_entity_poly.entity_id
_entity_poly.type
_entity_poly.pdbx_seq_one_letter_code
_entity_poly.pdbx_strand_id
1 'polypeptide(L)'
;RVAVMADTHGVLRPEVEKIVETCDVIVHAGDFDTQMLYMKLSGKQPLYAVRGNNDRGWSGGLPGIKRFEIGGVKMVMAHQRTDIPVALGDAQVVIFGHSHMYQQQEIAGRLWLNPGSCGYKRNTLPLSMAVMTIEDCKYTVETIWLEKGYGTPEAAIAQREKTKVSKYEKKQKRYQQKQLRDANDAKEKELLFTIAKVL
;
A
#
# COMPACT_ATOMS: atom_id res chain seq x y z
N ARG A 1 -15.95 -13.10 -9.59
CA ARG A 1 -14.57 -12.91 -9.06
C ARG A 1 -14.16 -11.45 -9.25
N VAL A 2 -13.46 -10.88 -8.29
CA VAL A 2 -13.06 -9.48 -8.26
C VAL A 2 -11.53 -9.40 -8.15
N ALA A 3 -10.86 -8.78 -9.10
CA ALA A 3 -9.45 -8.44 -8.99
C ALA A 3 -9.30 -7.19 -8.13
N VAL A 4 -8.67 -7.29 -6.97
CA VAL A 4 -8.41 -6.15 -6.07
C VAL A 4 -6.94 -5.77 -6.16
N MET A 5 -6.68 -4.54 -6.60
CA MET A 5 -5.34 -4.05 -6.91
C MET A 5 -5.15 -2.58 -6.51
N ALA A 6 -3.91 -2.16 -6.38
CA ALA A 6 -3.49 -0.79 -6.10
C ALA A 6 -2.05 -0.54 -6.56
N ASP A 7 -1.65 0.72 -6.59
CA ASP A 7 -0.23 1.12 -6.70
C ASP A 7 0.46 0.48 -7.93
N THR A 8 -0.21 0.53 -9.07
CA THR A 8 0.31 -0.01 -10.34
C THR A 8 1.43 0.84 -10.93
N HIS A 9 1.41 2.16 -10.70
CA HIS A 9 2.43 3.12 -11.13
C HIS A 9 2.83 2.95 -12.60
N GLY A 10 1.85 2.99 -13.50
CA GLY A 10 2.04 2.89 -14.94
C GLY A 10 2.37 1.50 -15.46
N VAL A 11 2.50 0.48 -14.60
CA VAL A 11 2.93 -0.88 -14.96
C VAL A 11 1.78 -1.88 -14.81
N LEU A 12 1.35 -2.49 -15.90
CA LEU A 12 0.51 -3.68 -15.88
C LEU A 12 1.35 -4.89 -16.28
N ARG A 13 1.70 -5.71 -15.30
CA ARG A 13 2.50 -6.91 -15.51
C ARG A 13 1.71 -7.98 -16.23
N PRO A 14 2.35 -8.78 -17.11
CA PRO A 14 1.65 -9.84 -17.84
C PRO A 14 0.95 -10.86 -16.92
N GLU A 15 1.55 -11.19 -15.79
CA GLU A 15 0.97 -12.09 -14.79
C GLU A 15 -0.28 -11.48 -14.12
N VAL A 16 -0.28 -10.19 -13.86
CA VAL A 16 -1.43 -9.44 -13.32
C VAL A 16 -2.55 -9.38 -14.37
N GLU A 17 -2.20 -9.09 -15.61
CA GLU A 17 -3.13 -9.03 -16.72
C GLU A 17 -3.87 -10.35 -16.92
N LYS A 18 -3.16 -11.48 -16.87
CA LYS A 18 -3.76 -12.83 -16.93
C LYS A 18 -4.73 -13.10 -15.77
N ILE A 19 -4.41 -12.65 -14.57
CA ILE A 19 -5.31 -12.79 -13.41
C ILE A 19 -6.57 -11.95 -13.60
N VAL A 20 -6.40 -10.69 -14.01
CA VAL A 20 -7.51 -9.78 -14.30
C VAL A 20 -8.47 -10.38 -15.34
N GLU A 21 -7.96 -11.04 -16.36
CA GLU A 21 -8.76 -11.70 -17.41
C GLU A 21 -9.62 -12.88 -16.88
N THR A 22 -9.29 -13.42 -15.71
CA THR A 22 -10.09 -14.45 -15.04
C THR A 22 -11.13 -13.89 -14.06
N CYS A 23 -11.19 -12.57 -13.91
CA CYS A 23 -12.10 -11.87 -13.01
C CYS A 23 -13.19 -11.14 -13.78
N ASP A 24 -14.36 -10.99 -13.14
CA ASP A 24 -15.53 -10.33 -13.74
C ASP A 24 -15.49 -8.81 -13.52
N VAL A 25 -14.78 -8.36 -12.47
CA VAL A 25 -14.72 -6.96 -12.03
C VAL A 25 -13.32 -6.63 -11.55
N ILE A 26 -12.90 -5.39 -11.77
CA ILE A 26 -11.67 -4.82 -11.22
C ILE A 26 -12.02 -3.78 -10.16
N VAL A 27 -11.34 -3.85 -9.01
CA VAL A 27 -11.33 -2.83 -7.98
C VAL A 27 -9.89 -2.31 -7.86
N HIS A 28 -9.68 -1.01 -8.07
CA HIS A 28 -8.35 -0.39 -8.03
C HIS A 28 -8.31 0.78 -7.05
N ALA A 29 -7.52 0.65 -6.01
CA ALA A 29 -7.43 1.63 -4.93
C ALA A 29 -6.44 2.79 -5.18
N GLY A 30 -6.26 3.19 -6.45
CA GLY A 30 -5.49 4.39 -6.82
C GLY A 30 -4.01 4.15 -7.13
N ASP A 31 -3.35 5.24 -7.54
CA ASP A 31 -1.99 5.27 -8.08
C ASP A 31 -1.82 4.41 -9.34
N PHE A 32 -2.59 4.79 -10.38
CA PHE A 32 -2.40 4.33 -11.76
C PHE A 32 -1.19 5.01 -12.42
N ASP A 33 -0.91 6.26 -12.04
CA ASP A 33 0.03 7.23 -12.61
C ASP A 33 -0.31 7.70 -14.02
N THR A 34 -0.91 6.86 -14.87
CA THR A 34 -1.19 7.21 -16.27
C THR A 34 -2.65 6.95 -16.64
N GLN A 35 -3.21 7.88 -17.44
CA GLN A 35 -4.53 7.70 -18.03
C GLN A 35 -4.61 6.47 -18.92
N MET A 36 -3.52 6.16 -19.63
CA MET A 36 -3.46 5.00 -20.52
C MET A 36 -3.68 3.69 -19.77
N LEU A 37 -3.09 3.53 -18.58
CA LEU A 37 -3.30 2.33 -17.77
C LEU A 37 -4.74 2.25 -17.25
N TYR A 38 -5.30 3.37 -16.79
CA TYR A 38 -6.70 3.44 -16.40
C TYR A 38 -7.62 3.02 -17.54
N MET A 39 -7.42 3.57 -18.74
CA MET A 39 -8.20 3.22 -19.93
C MET A 39 -8.03 1.74 -20.31
N LYS A 40 -6.81 1.22 -20.23
CA LYS A 40 -6.54 -0.20 -20.53
C LYS A 40 -7.31 -1.12 -19.58
N LEU A 41 -7.34 -0.83 -18.28
CA LEU A 41 -8.07 -1.62 -17.28
C LEU A 41 -9.59 -1.47 -17.44
N SER A 42 -10.09 -0.25 -17.62
CA SER A 42 -11.53 0.00 -17.81
C SER A 42 -12.09 -0.58 -19.11
N GLY A 43 -11.24 -0.79 -20.11
CA GLY A 43 -11.61 -1.47 -21.36
C GLY A 43 -11.64 -3.01 -21.28
N LYS A 44 -11.11 -3.59 -20.19
CA LYS A 44 -11.11 -5.06 -19.99
C LYS A 44 -12.33 -5.54 -19.22
N GLN A 45 -12.62 -4.93 -18.09
CA GLN A 45 -13.68 -5.33 -17.16
C GLN A 45 -14.31 -4.08 -16.51
N PRO A 46 -15.54 -4.17 -15.96
CA PRO A 46 -16.09 -3.13 -15.10
C PRO A 46 -15.11 -2.74 -14.00
N LEU A 47 -14.80 -1.44 -13.90
CA LEU A 47 -13.76 -0.91 -13.02
C LEU A 47 -14.35 -0.02 -11.94
N TYR A 48 -14.16 -0.39 -10.68
CA TYR A 48 -14.37 0.48 -9.53
C TYR A 48 -13.02 1.05 -9.11
N ALA A 49 -12.86 2.38 -9.23
CA ALA A 49 -11.58 3.03 -8.96
C ALA A 49 -11.75 4.28 -8.10
N VAL A 50 -10.70 4.60 -7.35
CA VAL A 50 -10.47 5.90 -6.72
C VAL A 50 -9.16 6.48 -7.26
N ARG A 51 -9.00 7.81 -7.17
CA ARG A 51 -7.72 8.45 -7.50
C ARG A 51 -6.74 8.26 -6.35
N GLY A 52 -5.48 8.00 -6.68
CA GLY A 52 -4.36 8.06 -5.76
C GLY A 52 -3.68 9.43 -5.75
N ASN A 53 -2.65 9.60 -4.92
CA ASN A 53 -1.90 10.86 -4.82
C ASN A 53 -0.98 11.11 -6.02
N ASN A 54 -0.65 10.09 -6.79
CA ASN A 54 0.15 10.21 -8.02
C ASN A 54 -0.71 10.33 -9.30
N ASP A 55 -2.01 10.13 -9.20
CA ASP A 55 -2.95 10.26 -10.32
C ASP A 55 -3.26 11.74 -10.60
N ARG A 56 -2.30 12.48 -11.16
CA ARG A 56 -2.40 13.93 -11.35
C ARG A 56 -2.80 14.30 -12.79
N GLY A 57 -3.57 15.38 -12.91
CA GLY A 57 -3.90 16.00 -14.19
C GLY A 57 -5.04 15.34 -14.96
N TRP A 58 -5.10 14.03 -15.05
CA TRP A 58 -6.09 13.28 -15.84
C TRP A 58 -7.24 12.70 -14.99
N SER A 59 -7.04 12.51 -13.71
CA SER A 59 -7.94 11.76 -12.82
C SER A 59 -9.04 12.60 -12.17
N GLY A 60 -9.29 13.82 -12.66
CA GLY A 60 -10.27 14.74 -12.05
C GLY A 60 -11.69 14.19 -11.95
N GLY A 61 -12.05 13.22 -12.79
CA GLY A 61 -13.31 12.49 -12.74
C GLY A 61 -13.36 11.32 -11.77
N LEU A 62 -12.21 10.91 -11.20
CA LEU A 62 -12.17 9.83 -10.22
C LEU A 62 -12.40 10.36 -8.80
N PRO A 63 -13.30 9.73 -8.01
CA PRO A 63 -13.51 10.13 -6.63
C PRO A 63 -12.29 9.81 -5.76
N GLY A 64 -12.08 10.59 -4.69
CA GLY A 64 -11.09 10.24 -3.65
C GLY A 64 -11.57 9.11 -2.73
N ILE A 65 -12.89 9.02 -2.54
CA ILE A 65 -13.55 7.97 -1.74
C ILE A 65 -14.69 7.41 -2.57
N LYS A 66 -14.84 6.09 -2.60
CA LYS A 66 -15.93 5.42 -3.30
C LYS A 66 -16.62 4.41 -2.40
N ARG A 67 -17.95 4.49 -2.34
CA ARG A 67 -18.82 3.47 -1.75
C ARG A 67 -19.51 2.74 -2.88
N PHE A 68 -19.53 1.43 -2.83
CA PHE A 68 -20.08 0.58 -3.89
C PHE A 68 -20.43 -0.80 -3.34
N GLU A 69 -21.17 -1.54 -4.14
CA GLU A 69 -21.59 -2.90 -3.82
C GLU A 69 -21.30 -3.83 -5.00
N ILE A 70 -20.81 -5.03 -4.72
CA ILE A 70 -20.60 -6.08 -5.70
C ILE A 70 -21.18 -7.37 -5.08
N GLY A 71 -22.14 -8.01 -5.76
CA GLY A 71 -22.71 -9.27 -5.33
C GLY A 71 -23.31 -9.26 -3.90
N GLY A 72 -23.90 -8.14 -3.46
CA GLY A 72 -24.45 -7.98 -2.13
C GLY A 72 -23.42 -7.63 -1.04
N VAL A 73 -22.13 -7.53 -1.37
CA VAL A 73 -21.07 -7.12 -0.44
C VAL A 73 -20.83 -5.62 -0.58
N LYS A 74 -21.08 -4.88 0.50
CA LYS A 74 -20.90 -3.42 0.54
C LYS A 74 -19.47 -3.06 0.92
N MET A 75 -18.89 -2.16 0.14
CA MET A 75 -17.49 -1.79 0.23
C MET A 75 -17.30 -0.27 0.31
N VAL A 76 -16.25 0.16 0.99
CA VAL A 76 -15.75 1.52 0.96
C VAL A 76 -14.26 1.49 0.59
N MET A 77 -13.86 2.39 -0.30
CA MET A 77 -12.49 2.45 -0.80
C MET A 77 -12.00 3.89 -0.81
N ALA A 78 -10.75 4.08 -0.39
CA ALA A 78 -9.95 5.28 -0.61
C ALA A 78 -8.49 4.87 -0.87
N HIS A 79 -7.70 5.75 -1.49
CA HIS A 79 -6.30 5.40 -1.74
C HIS A 79 -5.48 5.31 -0.46
N GLN A 80 -5.57 6.31 0.42
CA GLN A 80 -4.87 6.29 1.69
C GLN A 80 -5.80 5.81 2.81
N ARG A 81 -5.26 5.03 3.75
CA ARG A 81 -6.02 4.55 4.91
C ARG A 81 -6.56 5.70 5.76
N THR A 82 -5.84 6.81 5.83
CA THR A 82 -6.24 8.03 6.56
C THR A 82 -7.44 8.74 5.95
N ASP A 83 -7.71 8.51 4.66
CA ASP A 83 -8.83 9.13 3.95
C ASP A 83 -10.11 8.31 4.09
N ILE A 84 -10.03 7.10 4.65
CA ILE A 84 -11.21 6.29 4.94
C ILE A 84 -12.09 7.01 5.96
N PRO A 85 -13.38 7.25 5.66
CA PRO A 85 -14.26 7.97 6.57
C PRO A 85 -14.51 7.19 7.86
N VAL A 86 -14.64 7.91 8.98
CA VAL A 86 -14.95 7.31 10.29
C VAL A 86 -16.31 6.58 10.25
N ALA A 87 -17.31 7.18 9.60
CA ALA A 87 -18.63 6.57 9.44
C ALA A 87 -18.62 5.59 8.26
N LEU A 88 -18.39 4.31 8.53
CA LEU A 88 -18.35 3.26 7.52
C LEU A 88 -19.76 2.75 7.12
N GLY A 89 -20.79 3.06 7.92
CA GLY A 89 -22.15 2.53 7.69
C GLY A 89 -22.16 1.00 7.78
N ASP A 90 -22.80 0.38 6.81
CA ASP A 90 -22.94 -1.07 6.69
C ASP A 90 -21.90 -1.72 5.76
N ALA A 91 -20.82 -1.01 5.44
CA ALA A 91 -19.71 -1.56 4.67
C ALA A 91 -19.08 -2.76 5.39
N GLN A 92 -18.94 -3.86 4.68
CA GLN A 92 -18.32 -5.11 5.16
C GLN A 92 -16.82 -5.14 4.85
N VAL A 93 -16.41 -4.44 3.78
CA VAL A 93 -15.03 -4.41 3.30
C VAL A 93 -14.54 -2.98 3.13
N VAL A 94 -13.35 -2.70 3.64
CA VAL A 94 -12.62 -1.44 3.52
C VAL A 94 -11.36 -1.70 2.71
N ILE A 95 -11.22 -1.02 1.57
CA ILE A 95 -10.10 -1.23 0.64
C ILE A 95 -9.25 0.05 0.58
N PHE A 96 -7.92 -0.10 0.61
CA PHE A 96 -6.97 1.01 0.50
C PHE A 96 -5.64 0.54 -0.11
N GLY A 97 -4.79 1.47 -0.53
CA GLY A 97 -3.48 1.23 -1.13
C GLY A 97 -2.36 2.01 -0.45
N HIS A 98 -1.57 2.77 -1.26
CA HIS A 98 -0.58 3.75 -0.87
C HIS A 98 0.68 3.21 -0.19
N SER A 99 0.55 2.27 0.73
CA SER A 99 1.69 1.74 1.48
C SER A 99 2.52 0.72 0.71
N HIS A 100 2.00 0.19 -0.40
CA HIS A 100 2.54 -0.93 -1.18
C HIS A 100 2.73 -2.22 -0.37
N MET A 101 2.15 -2.30 0.82
CA MET A 101 2.25 -3.45 1.71
C MET A 101 0.93 -4.18 1.75
N TYR A 102 0.96 -5.47 1.41
CA TYR A 102 -0.22 -6.31 1.61
C TYR A 102 -0.66 -6.28 3.08
N GLN A 103 -1.94 -6.08 3.28
CA GLN A 103 -2.56 -6.11 4.60
C GLN A 103 -3.97 -6.65 4.50
N GLN A 104 -4.27 -7.68 5.28
CA GLN A 104 -5.60 -8.24 5.44
C GLN A 104 -5.85 -8.39 6.94
N GLN A 105 -6.81 -7.63 7.45
CA GLN A 105 -7.12 -7.60 8.88
C GLN A 105 -8.62 -7.48 9.08
N GLU A 106 -9.16 -8.16 10.08
CA GLU A 106 -10.50 -7.91 10.56
C GLU A 106 -10.47 -6.87 11.68
N ILE A 107 -11.20 -5.78 11.52
CA ILE A 107 -11.31 -4.72 12.51
C ILE A 107 -12.79 -4.38 12.69
N ALA A 108 -13.30 -4.54 13.90
CA ALA A 108 -14.70 -4.30 14.26
C ALA A 108 -15.69 -5.01 13.31
N GLY A 109 -15.45 -6.28 13.03
CA GLY A 109 -16.29 -7.14 12.17
C GLY A 109 -16.24 -6.77 10.68
N ARG A 110 -15.23 -6.02 10.23
CA ARG A 110 -15.03 -5.61 8.82
C ARG A 110 -13.66 -6.02 8.33
N LEU A 111 -13.60 -6.49 7.10
CA LEU A 111 -12.33 -6.71 6.42
C LEU A 111 -11.68 -5.37 6.05
N TRP A 112 -10.44 -5.17 6.47
CA TRP A 112 -9.57 -4.09 6.00
C TRP A 112 -8.49 -4.69 5.11
N LEU A 113 -8.52 -4.34 3.81
CA LEU A 113 -7.69 -4.95 2.78
C LEU A 113 -6.85 -3.89 2.08
N ASN A 114 -5.54 -4.07 2.11
CA ASN A 114 -4.61 -3.44 1.19
C ASN A 114 -4.01 -4.54 0.31
N PRO A 115 -4.26 -4.53 -1.00
CA PRO A 115 -3.76 -5.59 -1.88
C PRO A 115 -2.24 -5.55 -2.11
N GLY A 116 -1.55 -4.54 -1.57
CA GLY A 116 -0.16 -4.26 -1.90
C GLY A 116 -0.01 -3.53 -3.23
N SER A 117 1.16 -3.58 -3.83
CA SER A 117 1.43 -3.08 -5.17
C SER A 117 1.58 -4.24 -6.15
N CYS A 118 0.88 -4.18 -7.28
CA CYS A 118 0.99 -5.20 -8.33
C CYS A 118 1.73 -4.72 -9.58
N GLY A 119 2.18 -3.48 -9.62
CA GLY A 119 2.92 -2.92 -10.75
C GLY A 119 4.36 -2.60 -10.40
N TYR A 120 4.61 -1.46 -9.78
CA TYR A 120 5.95 -1.00 -9.45
C TYR A 120 6.45 -1.57 -8.12
N LYS A 121 7.64 -2.17 -8.13
CA LYS A 121 8.28 -2.69 -6.92
C LYS A 121 8.92 -1.55 -6.12
N ARG A 122 8.48 -1.36 -4.88
CA ARG A 122 9.03 -0.36 -3.98
C ARG A 122 9.99 -1.01 -2.97
N ASN A 123 11.29 -0.79 -3.17
CA ASN A 123 12.34 -1.34 -2.30
C ASN A 123 12.26 -2.88 -2.19
N THR A 124 12.21 -3.39 -0.96
CA THR A 124 12.15 -4.82 -0.63
C THR A 124 10.73 -5.34 -0.43
N LEU A 125 9.70 -4.51 -0.71
CA LEU A 125 8.32 -4.96 -0.55
C LEU A 125 7.95 -5.95 -1.66
N PRO A 126 7.33 -7.08 -1.32
CA PRO A 126 6.87 -8.03 -2.32
C PRO A 126 5.72 -7.46 -3.14
N LEU A 127 5.70 -7.81 -4.41
CA LEU A 127 4.57 -7.48 -5.27
C LEU A 127 3.40 -8.43 -4.99
N SER A 128 2.21 -7.86 -4.89
CA SER A 128 1.00 -8.62 -4.58
C SER A 128 -0.26 -7.95 -5.12
N MET A 129 -1.30 -8.74 -5.23
CA MET A 129 -2.69 -8.32 -5.41
C MET A 129 -3.59 -9.29 -4.64
N ALA A 130 -4.90 -9.03 -4.62
CA ALA A 130 -5.86 -9.96 -4.08
C ALA A 130 -6.91 -10.33 -5.13
N VAL A 131 -7.44 -11.54 -5.01
CA VAL A 131 -8.64 -11.96 -5.73
C VAL A 131 -9.73 -12.25 -4.69
N MET A 132 -10.85 -11.55 -4.81
CA MET A 132 -12.02 -11.78 -3.96
C MET A 132 -13.05 -12.57 -4.76
N THR A 133 -13.52 -13.68 -4.19
CA THR A 133 -14.66 -14.43 -4.72
C THR A 133 -15.88 -14.09 -3.88
N ILE A 134 -16.97 -13.70 -4.54
CA ILE A 134 -18.23 -13.31 -3.88
C ILE A 134 -19.32 -14.26 -4.36
N GLU A 135 -19.97 -14.93 -3.40
CA GLU A 135 -21.09 -15.85 -3.62
C GLU A 135 -22.10 -15.68 -2.47
N ASP A 136 -23.38 -15.57 -2.77
CA ASP A 136 -24.47 -15.46 -1.79
C ASP A 136 -24.22 -14.37 -0.71
N CYS A 137 -23.81 -13.17 -1.16
CA CYS A 137 -23.47 -12.02 -0.27
C CYS A 137 -22.32 -12.30 0.72
N LYS A 138 -21.57 -13.38 0.52
CA LYS A 138 -20.36 -13.74 1.28
C LYS A 138 -19.14 -13.58 0.39
N TYR A 139 -17.98 -13.40 1.01
CA TYR A 139 -16.74 -13.28 0.26
C TYR A 139 -15.61 -14.10 0.89
N THR A 140 -14.69 -14.52 0.04
CA THR A 140 -13.37 -15.03 0.41
C THR A 140 -12.32 -14.19 -0.28
N VAL A 141 -11.12 -14.11 0.29
CA VAL A 141 -9.99 -13.34 -0.29
C VAL A 141 -8.77 -14.23 -0.38
N GLU A 142 -8.27 -14.36 -1.59
CA GLU A 142 -7.02 -15.02 -1.91
C GLU A 142 -5.93 -13.96 -2.12
N THR A 143 -4.79 -14.11 -1.45
CA THR A 143 -3.61 -13.27 -1.68
C THR A 143 -2.79 -13.84 -2.82
N ILE A 144 -2.53 -13.04 -3.83
CA ILE A 144 -1.65 -13.42 -4.95
C ILE A 144 -0.29 -12.73 -4.78
N TRP A 145 0.73 -13.51 -4.50
CA TRP A 145 2.11 -13.05 -4.50
C TRP A 145 2.70 -13.21 -5.90
N LEU A 146 3.18 -12.09 -6.49
CA LEU A 146 3.71 -12.06 -7.85
C LEU A 146 5.20 -12.44 -7.91
N GLU A 147 5.84 -12.62 -6.76
CA GLU A 147 7.25 -13.00 -6.66
C GLU A 147 7.39 -14.34 -5.93
N LYS A 148 8.31 -15.18 -6.43
CA LYS A 148 8.63 -16.46 -5.79
C LYS A 148 9.19 -16.24 -4.39
N GLY A 149 8.77 -17.06 -3.42
CA GLY A 149 9.25 -17.01 -2.03
C GLY A 149 8.37 -16.24 -1.05
N TYR A 150 7.27 -15.67 -1.52
CA TYR A 150 6.26 -15.00 -0.67
C TYR A 150 4.93 -15.78 -0.69
N GLY A 151 5.01 -17.09 -0.48
CA GLY A 151 3.87 -18.00 -0.68
C GLY A 151 2.84 -18.02 0.45
N THR A 152 3.07 -17.35 1.60
CA THR A 152 2.11 -17.33 2.71
C THR A 152 2.01 -15.94 3.35
N PRO A 153 0.84 -15.59 3.91
CA PRO A 153 0.67 -14.34 4.68
C PRO A 153 1.69 -14.22 5.82
N GLU A 154 2.05 -15.33 6.46
CA GLU A 154 3.03 -15.39 7.56
C GLU A 154 4.42 -15.00 7.09
N ALA A 155 4.85 -15.46 5.90
CA ALA A 155 6.14 -15.09 5.33
C ALA A 155 6.22 -13.57 5.04
N ALA A 156 5.13 -12.96 4.58
CA ALA A 156 5.05 -11.53 4.36
C ALA A 156 5.06 -10.74 5.69
N ILE A 157 4.37 -11.23 6.71
CA ILE A 157 4.38 -10.66 8.06
C ILE A 157 5.78 -10.72 8.66
N ALA A 158 6.44 -11.89 8.60
CA ALA A 158 7.79 -12.07 9.09
C ALA A 158 8.80 -11.15 8.38
N GLN A 159 8.66 -10.97 7.06
CA GLN A 159 9.48 -10.03 6.31
C GLN A 159 9.24 -8.57 6.71
N ARG A 160 7.99 -8.19 7.01
CA ARG A 160 7.62 -6.87 7.52
C ARG A 160 8.26 -6.58 8.88
N GLU A 161 8.25 -7.55 9.78
CA GLU A 161 8.87 -7.42 11.10
C GLU A 161 10.38 -7.26 10.99
N LYS A 162 11.06 -8.08 10.19
CA LYS A 162 12.48 -7.92 9.87
C LYS A 162 12.80 -6.53 9.33
N THR A 163 11.96 -6.00 8.43
CA THR A 163 12.16 -4.67 7.86
C THR A 163 11.96 -3.55 8.88
N LYS A 164 10.98 -3.69 9.80
CA LYS A 164 10.76 -2.71 10.90
C LYS A 164 11.94 -2.70 11.85
N VAL A 165 12.43 -3.87 12.29
CA VAL A 165 13.61 -4.00 13.15
C VAL A 165 14.82 -3.34 12.49
N SER A 166 15.11 -3.65 11.22
CA SER A 166 16.22 -3.04 10.49
C SER A 166 16.12 -1.51 10.37
N LYS A 167 14.91 -0.96 10.16
CA LYS A 167 14.70 0.50 10.14
C LYS A 167 14.93 1.13 11.52
N TYR A 168 14.46 0.47 12.57
CA TYR A 168 14.66 0.93 13.94
C TYR A 168 16.14 0.95 14.31
N GLU A 169 16.87 -0.13 14.03
CA GLU A 169 18.31 -0.24 14.26
C GLU A 169 19.10 0.84 13.50
N LYS A 170 18.76 1.09 12.23
CA LYS A 170 19.36 2.18 11.43
C LYS A 170 19.09 3.55 12.05
N LYS A 171 17.89 3.79 12.58
CA LYS A 171 17.54 5.04 13.27
C LYS A 171 18.33 5.21 14.55
N GLN A 172 18.48 4.14 15.34
CA GLN A 172 19.27 4.12 16.58
C GLN A 172 20.77 4.40 16.30
N LYS A 173 21.34 3.74 15.29
CA LYS A 173 22.74 3.99 14.88
C LYS A 173 22.97 5.45 14.45
N ARG A 174 22.05 6.03 13.68
CA ARG A 174 22.13 7.47 13.29
C ARG A 174 22.05 8.39 14.51
N TYR A 175 21.18 8.09 15.44
CA TYR A 175 21.03 8.88 16.67
C TYR A 175 22.31 8.82 17.54
N GLN A 176 22.88 7.64 17.74
CA GLN A 176 24.14 7.44 18.45
C GLN A 176 25.32 8.17 17.77
N GLN A 177 25.42 8.08 16.43
CA GLN A 177 26.44 8.81 15.67
C GLN A 177 26.30 10.33 15.82
N LYS A 178 25.07 10.84 15.84
CA LYS A 178 24.80 12.26 16.06
C LYS A 178 25.26 12.68 17.45
N GLN A 179 24.91 11.93 18.50
CA GLN A 179 25.34 12.24 19.87
C GLN A 179 26.85 12.22 20.04
N LEU A 180 27.56 11.29 19.38
CA LEU A 180 29.01 11.24 19.38
C LEU A 180 29.64 12.48 18.71
N ARG A 181 29.07 12.95 17.59
CA ARG A 181 29.50 14.19 16.93
C ARG A 181 29.31 15.38 17.85
N ASP A 182 28.10 15.56 18.38
CA ASP A 182 27.75 16.68 19.26
C ASP A 182 28.66 16.73 20.52
N ALA A 183 29.01 15.57 21.07
CA ALA A 183 29.93 15.45 22.20
C ALA A 183 31.39 15.80 21.82
N ASN A 184 31.85 15.41 20.65
CA ASN A 184 33.19 15.78 20.17
C ASN A 184 33.31 17.27 19.86
N ASP A 185 32.30 17.85 19.21
CA ASP A 185 32.23 19.30 18.92
C ASP A 185 32.22 20.13 20.22
N ALA A 186 31.53 19.63 21.27
CA ALA A 186 31.52 20.27 22.59
C ALA A 186 32.93 20.25 23.23
N LYS A 187 33.62 19.11 23.21
CA LYS A 187 34.98 18.97 23.73
C LYS A 187 35.99 19.85 22.98
N GLU A 188 35.86 19.94 21.68
CA GLU A 188 36.72 20.79 20.85
C GLU A 188 36.53 22.26 21.20
N LYS A 189 35.29 22.74 21.36
CA LYS A 189 34.97 24.09 21.81
C LYS A 189 35.51 24.39 23.20
N GLU A 190 35.40 23.46 24.13
CA GLU A 190 35.95 23.61 25.49
C GLU A 190 37.49 23.73 25.47
N LEU A 191 38.15 22.90 24.64
CA LEU A 191 39.59 22.96 24.47
C LEU A 191 40.04 24.30 23.87
N LEU A 192 39.39 24.79 22.83
CA LEU A 192 39.67 26.08 22.19
C LEU A 192 39.47 27.24 23.18
N PHE A 193 38.40 27.18 24.00
CA PHE A 193 38.16 28.19 25.04
C PHE A 193 39.23 28.18 26.11
N THR A 194 39.74 27.02 26.47
CA THR A 194 40.81 26.87 27.48
C THR A 194 42.14 27.42 26.94
N ILE A 195 42.48 27.15 25.67
CA ILE A 195 43.67 27.65 25.00
C ILE A 195 43.62 29.21 24.92
N ALA A 196 42.44 29.76 24.56
CA ALA A 196 42.27 31.21 24.44
C ALA A 196 42.39 31.99 25.79
N LYS A 197 42.27 31.29 26.91
CA LYS A 197 42.48 31.87 28.27
C LYS A 197 43.93 31.89 28.74
N VAL A 198 44.78 31.09 28.09
CA VAL A 198 46.20 30.93 28.50
C VAL A 198 47.11 31.79 27.62
N LEU A 199 46.65 32.27 26.49
CA LEU A 199 47.28 33.27 25.62
C LEU A 199 46.82 34.66 25.99
#